data_1859cbb1461f6765e828e2665286b7fc
#
_entry.id   1859cbb1461f6765e828e2665286b7fc
#
_cell.length_a   1.000
_cell.length_b   1.000
_cell.length_c   1.000
_cell.angle_alpha   90.00
_cell.angle_beta   90.00
_cell.angle_gamma   90.00
#
_symmetry.space_group_name_H-M   'P 1'
#
loop_
_entity.id
_entity.type
_entity.pdbx_description
1 polymer ?
#
loop_
_entity_poly.entity_id
_entity_poly.type
_entity_poly.pdbx_seq_one_letter_code
_entity_poly.pdbx_strand_id
1 'polypeptide(L)'
;MIEIEGPNNSPATELSTIASGSIAKPPQATPLLTVGLLEKALLERFPRADAESWDRMGLLVGDPSEPLEGVCVALDPTLEAIRAAAELGANVLLTHHPAYLNPPEVLSPSRLTASAAGVNVWEAVRSGVALMNFHTALDVSDDARELFLNLLKLDWKRMLVPSDADPGKGYGYLCTIRGCDVPFTLGRMAARCTSVFGRVPRVWGDMDEKVASIVFANGSAGNVVEACVAEKVDCLICGEVRYHAALDAAQAGLGIIEVGHDASELPLTAILARAAIRAGVVPDIVTVLDQGRNWGLPDSTRLSNSEVE
;
A
#
# COMPACT_ATOMS: atom_id res chain seq x y z
N MET A 1 39.45 -89.28 12.04
CA MET A 1 38.91 -89.64 13.38
C MET A 1 38.16 -88.41 13.85
N ILE A 2 37.01 -88.65 14.02
CA ILE A 2 35.86 -88.32 14.87
C ILE A 2 35.02 -87.28 14.22
N GLU A 3 33.94 -87.66 13.56
CA GLU A 3 32.52 -87.82 13.96
C GLU A 3 31.84 -86.50 14.30
N ILE A 4 30.96 -85.93 13.46
CA ILE A 4 29.52 -86.24 13.21
C ILE A 4 28.67 -85.94 14.45
N GLU A 5 27.77 -85.02 14.30
CA GLU A 5 26.33 -85.24 14.34
C GLU A 5 25.60 -83.91 14.23
N GLY A 6 24.69 -83.86 13.25
CA GLY A 6 23.63 -82.83 13.22
C GLY A 6 22.51 -83.19 14.20
N PRO A 7 21.59 -82.32 14.42
CA PRO A 7 20.24 -82.56 13.88
C PRO A 7 19.52 -81.36 13.33
N ASN A 8 18.87 -81.58 12.29
CA ASN A 8 17.57 -81.25 11.84
C ASN A 8 16.67 -80.54 12.87
N ASN A 9 16.32 -79.30 12.61
CA ASN A 9 15.01 -78.74 13.03
C ASN A 9 14.54 -77.67 12.08
N SER A 10 13.42 -77.99 11.42
CA SER A 10 12.64 -77.21 10.56
C SER A 10 12.10 -75.92 11.27
N PRO A 11 12.21 -74.73 10.70
CA PRO A 11 11.55 -73.56 11.25
C PRO A 11 10.23 -73.30 10.54
N ALA A 12 9.19 -73.93 11.06
CA ALA A 12 7.82 -73.56 10.71
C ALA A 12 7.09 -73.22 12.00
N THR A 13 7.29 -72.05 12.55
CA THR A 13 6.37 -71.42 13.54
C THR A 13 7.03 -70.18 14.16
N GLU A 14 7.20 -69.09 13.40
CA GLU A 14 7.36 -67.74 13.95
C GLU A 14 7.03 -66.67 12.87
N LEU A 15 5.78 -66.71 12.33
CA LEU A 15 5.22 -65.69 11.50
C LEU A 15 3.85 -65.28 12.02
N SER A 16 3.82 -64.76 13.24
CA SER A 16 2.58 -64.12 13.74
C SER A 16 2.89 -63.21 14.93
N THR A 17 3.63 -62.14 14.73
CA THR A 17 3.58 -60.94 15.65
C THR A 17 4.32 -59.78 15.01
N ILE A 18 3.90 -59.33 13.80
CA ILE A 18 4.15 -58.00 13.30
C ILE A 18 2.79 -57.44 12.94
N ALA A 19 2.04 -57.08 13.93
CA ALA A 19 0.74 -56.43 13.72
C ALA A 19 0.75 -55.09 14.47
N SER A 20 0.28 -54.07 13.76
CA SER A 20 -0.13 -52.77 14.26
C SER A 20 0.97 -51.84 14.79
N GLY A 21 2.00 -51.58 14.00
CA GLY A 21 2.61 -50.27 13.98
C GLY A 21 1.64 -49.29 13.36
N SER A 22 1.00 -48.40 14.19
CA SER A 22 0.26 -47.27 13.73
C SER A 22 1.14 -46.46 12.78
N ILE A 23 0.81 -46.47 11.47
CA ILE A 23 1.45 -45.59 10.49
C ILE A 23 1.07 -44.18 10.95
N ALA A 24 2.01 -43.47 11.58
CA ALA A 24 1.85 -42.07 11.89
C ALA A 24 1.47 -41.38 10.57
N LYS A 25 0.28 -40.76 10.57
CA LYS A 25 -0.17 -39.95 9.44
C LYS A 25 0.96 -38.97 9.10
N PRO A 26 1.44 -38.90 7.84
CA PRO A 26 2.49 -37.95 7.50
C PRO A 26 2.03 -36.57 7.98
N PRO A 27 2.93 -35.71 8.47
CA PRO A 27 2.57 -34.37 8.86
C PRO A 27 1.80 -33.74 7.70
N GLN A 28 0.61 -33.20 7.98
CA GLN A 28 -0.17 -32.51 6.97
C GLN A 28 0.73 -31.39 6.45
N ALA A 29 1.10 -31.45 5.17
CA ALA A 29 1.82 -30.37 4.53
C ALA A 29 1.02 -29.08 4.81
N THR A 30 1.68 -28.08 5.36
CA THR A 30 1.08 -26.74 5.52
C THR A 30 0.52 -26.37 4.15
N PRO A 31 -0.76 -26.05 4.04
CA PRO A 31 -1.33 -25.72 2.73
C PRO A 31 -0.50 -24.59 2.12
N LEU A 32 -0.05 -24.81 0.89
CA LEU A 32 0.75 -23.83 0.15
C LEU A 32 -0.11 -22.57 0.02
N LEU A 33 0.39 -21.43 0.45
CA LEU A 33 -0.31 -20.16 0.25
C LEU A 33 -0.41 -19.87 -1.24
N THR A 34 -1.61 -19.56 -1.74
CA THR A 34 -1.83 -19.17 -3.15
C THR A 34 -2.10 -17.67 -3.27
N VAL A 35 -2.00 -17.15 -4.48
CA VAL A 35 -2.35 -15.76 -4.81
C VAL A 35 -3.75 -15.41 -4.33
N GLY A 36 -4.73 -16.31 -4.55
CA GLY A 36 -6.12 -16.10 -4.11
C GLY A 36 -6.31 -16.20 -2.59
N LEU A 37 -5.52 -17.01 -1.89
CA LEU A 37 -5.55 -17.04 -0.43
C LEU A 37 -4.97 -15.75 0.18
N LEU A 38 -3.93 -15.19 -0.44
CA LEU A 38 -3.42 -13.86 -0.08
C LEU A 38 -4.48 -12.79 -0.32
N GLU A 39 -5.09 -12.76 -1.51
CA GLU A 39 -6.19 -11.82 -1.80
C GLU A 39 -7.29 -11.90 -0.77
N LYS A 40 -7.77 -13.11 -0.46
CA LYS A 40 -8.84 -13.32 0.52
C LYS A 40 -8.48 -12.73 1.89
N ALA A 41 -7.27 -13.01 2.39
CA ALA A 41 -6.82 -12.51 3.68
C ALA A 41 -6.71 -10.97 3.70
N LEU A 42 -6.26 -10.37 2.59
CA LEU A 42 -6.20 -8.91 2.46
C LEU A 42 -7.59 -8.29 2.33
N LEU A 43 -8.56 -8.94 1.66
CA LEU A 43 -9.95 -8.51 1.59
C LEU A 43 -10.68 -8.60 2.94
N GLU A 44 -10.29 -9.51 3.83
CA GLU A 44 -10.79 -9.55 5.21
C GLU A 44 -10.30 -8.35 6.02
N ARG A 45 -9.11 -7.82 5.71
CA ARG A 45 -8.52 -6.66 6.39
C ARG A 45 -8.95 -5.32 5.78
N PHE A 46 -9.07 -5.25 4.47
CA PHE A 46 -9.51 -4.09 3.69
C PHE A 46 -10.74 -4.48 2.86
N PRO A 47 -11.92 -4.48 3.47
CA PRO A 47 -13.13 -5.00 2.82
C PRO A 47 -13.54 -4.18 1.61
N ARG A 48 -14.05 -4.84 0.56
CA ARG A 48 -14.61 -4.14 -0.61
C ARG A 48 -15.76 -3.18 -0.27
N ALA A 49 -16.46 -3.41 0.84
CA ALA A 49 -17.52 -2.53 1.32
C ALA A 49 -17.02 -1.16 1.79
N ASP A 50 -15.74 -1.05 2.11
CA ASP A 50 -15.10 0.20 2.52
C ASP A 50 -14.54 0.99 1.32
N ALA A 51 -14.49 0.37 0.14
CA ALA A 51 -13.99 1.03 -1.07
C ALA A 51 -15.05 1.88 -1.73
N GLU A 52 -14.60 2.92 -2.42
CA GLU A 52 -15.46 3.74 -3.28
C GLU A 52 -16.08 2.89 -4.40
N SER A 53 -17.31 3.20 -4.80
CA SER A 53 -18.07 2.42 -5.79
C SER A 53 -17.42 2.38 -7.19
N TRP A 54 -16.60 3.37 -7.52
CA TRP A 54 -15.86 3.46 -8.78
C TRP A 54 -14.51 2.76 -8.73
N ASP A 55 -14.04 2.34 -7.53
CA ASP A 55 -12.71 1.76 -7.32
C ASP A 55 -12.62 0.32 -7.84
N ARG A 56 -11.41 -0.10 -8.14
CA ARG A 56 -11.05 -1.46 -8.55
C ARG A 56 -10.00 -1.99 -7.58
N MET A 57 -10.35 -2.99 -6.80
CA MET A 57 -9.43 -3.55 -5.81
C MET A 57 -9.42 -5.08 -5.80
N GLY A 58 -8.39 -5.64 -5.20
CA GLY A 58 -8.13 -7.07 -5.18
C GLY A 58 -7.29 -7.51 -6.38
N LEU A 59 -7.38 -8.76 -6.75
CA LEU A 59 -6.67 -9.35 -7.88
C LEU A 59 -7.28 -8.88 -9.21
N LEU A 60 -6.56 -8.05 -9.95
CA LEU A 60 -7.00 -7.53 -11.25
C LEU A 60 -6.42 -8.33 -12.43
N VAL A 61 -5.23 -8.91 -12.27
CA VAL A 61 -4.51 -9.69 -13.27
C VAL A 61 -3.83 -10.85 -12.57
N GLY A 62 -3.97 -12.07 -13.09
CA GLY A 62 -3.31 -13.27 -12.55
C GLY A 62 -4.26 -14.42 -12.28
N ASP A 63 -3.70 -15.56 -11.91
CA ASP A 63 -4.43 -16.78 -11.56
C ASP A 63 -4.45 -16.93 -10.02
N PRO A 64 -5.64 -16.92 -9.37
CA PRO A 64 -5.75 -17.08 -7.92
C PRO A 64 -5.30 -18.45 -7.41
N SER A 65 -5.22 -19.46 -8.29
CA SER A 65 -4.80 -20.83 -7.93
C SER A 65 -3.28 -21.01 -7.90
N GLU A 66 -2.52 -20.08 -8.47
CA GLU A 66 -1.05 -20.12 -8.50
C GLU A 66 -0.46 -20.13 -7.08
N PRO A 67 0.53 -21.00 -6.82
CA PRO A 67 1.32 -20.92 -5.59
C PRO A 67 2.01 -19.57 -5.45
N LEU A 68 2.03 -19.03 -4.23
CA LEU A 68 2.72 -17.78 -3.97
C LEU A 68 4.23 -18.02 -3.87
N GLU A 69 4.99 -17.37 -4.75
CA GLU A 69 6.46 -17.46 -4.79
C GLU A 69 7.12 -16.27 -4.10
N GLY A 70 6.53 -15.07 -4.21
CA GLY A 70 7.00 -13.86 -3.57
C GLY A 70 6.06 -12.67 -3.81
N VAL A 71 6.18 -11.65 -2.97
CA VAL A 71 5.38 -10.42 -3.05
C VAL A 71 6.29 -9.21 -3.14
N CYS A 72 6.20 -8.48 -4.24
CA CYS A 72 6.71 -7.12 -4.29
C CYS A 72 5.59 -6.14 -3.95
N VAL A 73 5.87 -5.17 -3.11
CA VAL A 73 4.93 -4.12 -2.69
C VAL A 73 5.37 -2.79 -3.26
N ALA A 74 4.45 -2.06 -3.88
CA ALA A 74 4.73 -0.76 -4.48
C ALA A 74 3.54 0.20 -4.29
N LEU A 75 3.73 1.48 -4.59
CA LEU A 75 2.64 2.44 -4.67
C LEU A 75 1.88 2.25 -5.98
N ASP A 76 2.61 2.27 -7.09
CA ASP A 76 2.09 2.24 -8.45
C ASP A 76 2.47 0.96 -9.20
N PRO A 77 1.55 0.37 -9.99
CA PRO A 77 1.83 -0.79 -10.84
C PRO A 77 2.50 -0.36 -12.16
N THR A 78 3.67 0.30 -12.05
CA THR A 78 4.42 0.75 -13.23
C THR A 78 5.07 -0.42 -13.96
N LEU A 79 5.45 -0.19 -15.23
CA LEU A 79 6.19 -1.18 -16.03
C LEU A 79 7.49 -1.60 -15.33
N GLU A 80 8.17 -0.64 -14.72
CA GLU A 80 9.39 -0.85 -13.96
C GLU A 80 9.15 -1.70 -12.71
N ALA A 81 8.06 -1.44 -11.97
CA ALA A 81 7.69 -2.22 -10.78
C ALA A 81 7.33 -3.68 -11.13
N ILE A 82 6.61 -3.90 -12.25
CA ILE A 82 6.28 -5.24 -12.74
C ILE A 82 7.55 -6.03 -13.09
N ARG A 83 8.48 -5.40 -13.80
CA ARG A 83 9.77 -6.02 -14.16
C ARG A 83 10.64 -6.30 -12.94
N ALA A 84 10.71 -5.36 -12.01
CA ALA A 84 11.44 -5.55 -10.76
C ALA A 84 10.86 -6.73 -9.94
N ALA A 85 9.53 -6.88 -9.89
CA ALA A 85 8.90 -8.02 -9.23
C ALA A 85 9.33 -9.34 -9.88
N ALA A 86 9.28 -9.43 -11.22
CA ALA A 86 9.71 -10.63 -11.95
C ALA A 86 11.20 -10.94 -11.76
N GLU A 87 12.07 -9.92 -11.80
CA GLU A 87 13.52 -10.06 -11.59
C GLU A 87 13.86 -10.55 -10.17
N LEU A 88 13.06 -10.17 -9.18
CA LEU A 88 13.19 -10.62 -7.79
C LEU A 88 12.55 -11.99 -7.54
N GLY A 89 11.95 -12.62 -8.55
CA GLY A 89 11.27 -13.91 -8.42
C GLY A 89 9.92 -13.83 -7.70
N ALA A 90 9.34 -12.64 -7.58
CA ALA A 90 8.01 -12.46 -7.02
C ALA A 90 6.96 -12.62 -8.13
N ASN A 91 5.94 -13.43 -7.85
CA ASN A 91 4.81 -13.60 -8.76
C ASN A 91 3.56 -12.78 -8.37
N VAL A 92 3.68 -11.89 -7.38
CA VAL A 92 2.66 -10.90 -7.02
C VAL A 92 3.28 -9.53 -6.89
N LEU A 93 2.73 -8.55 -7.60
CA LEU A 93 2.93 -7.12 -7.34
C LEU A 93 1.67 -6.59 -6.62
N LEU A 94 1.84 -6.30 -5.34
CA LEU A 94 0.80 -5.75 -4.46
C LEU A 94 0.97 -4.23 -4.39
N THR A 95 -0.01 -3.48 -4.89
CA THR A 95 0.08 -2.02 -4.97
C THR A 95 -1.04 -1.32 -4.19
N HIS A 96 -0.83 -0.04 -3.91
CA HIS A 96 -1.89 0.84 -3.46
C HIS A 96 -2.80 1.21 -4.65
N HIS A 97 -2.25 1.79 -5.69
CA HIS A 97 -3.01 2.15 -6.87
C HIS A 97 -3.38 0.94 -7.74
N PRO A 98 -4.58 0.95 -8.36
CA PRO A 98 -5.01 -0.12 -9.25
C PRO A 98 -4.26 -0.10 -10.58
N ALA A 99 -4.09 -1.27 -11.18
CA ALA A 99 -3.49 -1.37 -12.52
C ALA A 99 -4.32 -0.63 -13.59
N TYR A 100 -5.61 -0.48 -13.33
CA TYR A 100 -6.55 0.31 -14.13
C TYR A 100 -7.85 0.54 -13.35
N LEU A 101 -8.48 1.69 -13.58
CA LEU A 101 -9.86 1.94 -13.17
C LEU A 101 -10.83 1.44 -14.23
N ASN A 102 -10.49 1.67 -15.52
CA ASN A 102 -11.22 1.13 -16.66
C ASN A 102 -10.32 0.10 -17.36
N PRO A 103 -10.82 -1.12 -17.62
CA PRO A 103 -10.05 -2.13 -18.32
C PRO A 103 -9.52 -1.61 -19.65
N PRO A 104 -8.24 -1.84 -19.97
CA PRO A 104 -7.68 -1.41 -21.25
C PRO A 104 -8.29 -2.19 -22.41
N GLU A 105 -8.63 -1.50 -23.50
CA GLU A 105 -9.20 -2.11 -24.71
C GLU A 105 -8.16 -2.92 -25.50
N VAL A 106 -6.88 -2.47 -25.44
CA VAL A 106 -5.78 -3.11 -26.18
C VAL A 106 -4.67 -3.50 -25.22
N LEU A 107 -4.26 -4.76 -25.28
CA LEU A 107 -3.09 -5.30 -24.58
C LEU A 107 -1.94 -5.46 -25.58
N SER A 108 -0.87 -4.71 -25.43
CA SER A 108 0.28 -4.71 -26.34
C SER A 108 1.54 -4.20 -25.64
N PRO A 109 2.73 -4.68 -26.00
CA PRO A 109 3.98 -4.15 -25.48
C PRO A 109 4.28 -2.71 -25.97
N SER A 110 3.55 -2.25 -26.98
CA SER A 110 3.80 -0.95 -27.64
C SER A 110 2.87 0.15 -27.12
N ARG A 111 3.46 1.21 -26.59
CA ARG A 111 2.73 2.44 -26.20
C ARG A 111 2.16 3.22 -27.41
N LEU A 112 2.50 2.83 -28.63
CA LEU A 112 1.89 3.41 -29.85
C LEU A 112 0.51 2.86 -30.12
N THR A 113 0.21 1.64 -29.58
CA THR A 113 -1.04 0.91 -29.85
C THR A 113 -1.89 0.68 -28.62
N ALA A 114 -1.30 0.76 -27.41
CA ALA A 114 -1.98 0.53 -26.16
C ALA A 114 -1.77 1.68 -25.17
N SER A 115 -2.71 1.86 -24.25
CA SER A 115 -2.55 2.75 -23.10
C SER A 115 -1.46 2.24 -22.15
N ALA A 116 -1.00 3.09 -21.23
CA ALA A 116 -0.02 2.66 -20.21
C ALA A 116 -0.54 1.43 -19.43
N ALA A 117 -1.83 1.43 -19.05
CA ALA A 117 -2.46 0.27 -18.40
C ALA A 117 -2.42 -0.98 -19.28
N GLY A 118 -2.68 -0.85 -20.58
CA GLY A 118 -2.62 -1.99 -21.52
C GLY A 118 -1.21 -2.56 -21.69
N VAL A 119 -0.19 -1.70 -21.69
CA VAL A 119 1.23 -2.12 -21.70
C VAL A 119 1.59 -2.83 -20.38
N ASN A 120 1.18 -2.28 -19.24
CA ASN A 120 1.48 -2.84 -17.93
C ASN A 120 0.81 -4.21 -17.73
N VAL A 121 -0.47 -4.34 -18.09
CA VAL A 121 -1.18 -5.62 -18.04
C VAL A 121 -0.53 -6.66 -18.97
N TRP A 122 -0.14 -6.25 -20.20
CA TRP A 122 0.60 -7.13 -21.12
C TRP A 122 1.89 -7.65 -20.49
N GLU A 123 2.69 -6.74 -19.91
CA GLU A 123 3.96 -7.12 -19.27
C GLU A 123 3.74 -8.04 -18.08
N ALA A 124 2.75 -7.75 -17.23
CA ALA A 124 2.40 -8.59 -16.08
C ALA A 124 2.07 -10.02 -16.49
N VAL A 125 1.18 -10.19 -17.46
CA VAL A 125 0.81 -11.52 -18.00
C VAL A 125 2.02 -12.23 -18.61
N ARG A 126 2.84 -11.52 -19.41
CA ARG A 126 4.03 -12.08 -20.05
C ARG A 126 5.08 -12.54 -19.04
N SER A 127 5.19 -11.85 -17.92
CA SER A 127 6.21 -12.10 -16.89
C SER A 127 5.71 -13.00 -15.76
N GLY A 128 4.46 -13.46 -15.80
CA GLY A 128 3.87 -14.29 -14.75
C GLY A 128 3.67 -13.56 -13.43
N VAL A 129 3.49 -12.21 -13.45
CA VAL A 129 3.29 -11.38 -12.27
C VAL A 129 1.81 -11.04 -12.14
N ALA A 130 1.18 -11.48 -11.07
CA ALA A 130 -0.17 -11.09 -10.72
C ALA A 130 -0.21 -9.64 -10.20
N LEU A 131 -1.20 -8.84 -10.65
CA LEU A 131 -1.41 -7.47 -10.16
C LEU A 131 -2.59 -7.45 -9.20
N MET A 132 -2.30 -7.05 -7.96
CA MET A 132 -3.25 -6.97 -6.86
C MET A 132 -3.11 -5.60 -6.18
N ASN A 133 -4.24 -4.94 -5.86
CA ASN A 133 -4.19 -3.64 -5.19
C ASN A 133 -5.23 -3.49 -4.10
N PHE A 134 -4.93 -2.57 -3.17
CA PHE A 134 -5.85 -2.10 -2.15
C PHE A 134 -5.72 -0.58 -2.07
N HIS A 135 -6.70 0.12 -2.64
CA HIS A 135 -6.74 1.56 -2.85
C HIS A 135 -7.62 2.24 -1.78
N THR A 136 -8.81 2.70 -2.14
CA THR A 136 -9.64 3.52 -1.24
C THR A 136 -10.07 2.81 0.04
N ALA A 137 -10.22 1.48 0.06
CA ALA A 137 -10.46 0.74 1.30
C ALA A 137 -9.25 0.75 2.26
N LEU A 138 -8.03 0.84 1.73
CA LEU A 138 -6.83 1.03 2.55
C LEU A 138 -6.78 2.47 3.09
N ASP A 139 -7.11 3.48 2.27
CA ASP A 139 -7.12 4.89 2.69
C ASP A 139 -8.00 5.14 3.92
N VAL A 140 -9.18 4.52 3.95
CA VAL A 140 -10.13 4.70 5.05
C VAL A 140 -9.92 3.73 6.22
N SER A 141 -8.88 2.91 6.17
CA SER A 141 -8.61 1.91 7.21
C SER A 141 -8.09 2.53 8.51
N ASP A 142 -8.31 1.84 9.62
CA ASP A 142 -7.71 2.19 10.91
C ASP A 142 -6.18 2.14 10.86
N ASP A 143 -5.61 1.21 10.09
CA ASP A 143 -4.16 1.10 9.91
C ASP A 143 -3.56 2.36 9.27
N ALA A 144 -4.21 2.90 8.23
CA ALA A 144 -3.78 4.13 7.59
C ALA A 144 -3.89 5.32 8.55
N ARG A 145 -5.04 5.44 9.24
CA ARG A 145 -5.23 6.49 10.25
C ARG A 145 -4.16 6.46 11.33
N GLU A 146 -3.93 5.31 11.94
CA GLU A 146 -2.93 5.16 13.01
C GLU A 146 -1.52 5.49 12.51
N LEU A 147 -1.17 5.05 11.29
CA LEU A 147 0.12 5.33 10.68
C LEU A 147 0.35 6.85 10.59
N PHE A 148 -0.56 7.58 9.96
CA PHE A 148 -0.40 9.02 9.72
C PHE A 148 -0.46 9.85 11.00
N LEU A 149 -1.33 9.49 11.96
CA LEU A 149 -1.37 10.13 13.27
C LEU A 149 -0.04 9.99 14.02
N ASN A 150 0.59 8.83 13.94
CA ASN A 150 1.87 8.59 14.58
C ASN A 150 3.02 9.29 13.86
N LEU A 151 3.06 9.27 12.53
CA LEU A 151 4.08 9.96 11.74
C LEU A 151 4.05 11.47 11.96
N LEU A 152 2.86 12.07 11.94
CA LEU A 152 2.68 13.52 12.07
C LEU A 152 2.58 14.00 13.52
N LYS A 153 2.58 13.09 14.52
CA LYS A 153 2.41 13.41 15.95
C LYS A 153 1.10 14.15 16.19
N LEU A 154 -0.01 13.61 15.71
CA LEU A 154 -1.34 14.16 15.85
C LEU A 154 -2.20 13.30 16.78
N ASP A 155 -3.19 13.93 17.42
CA ASP A 155 -4.22 13.27 18.22
C ASP A 155 -5.57 13.37 17.50
N TRP A 156 -6.13 12.23 17.13
CA TRP A 156 -7.38 12.12 16.40
C TRP A 156 -8.58 12.58 17.20
N LYS A 157 -9.51 13.28 16.54
CA LYS A 157 -10.79 13.69 17.09
C LYS A 157 -11.97 12.99 16.41
N ARG A 158 -12.07 13.10 15.09
CA ARG A 158 -13.12 12.48 14.28
C ARG A 158 -12.76 12.52 12.80
N MET A 159 -13.57 11.82 11.98
CA MET A 159 -13.56 12.04 10.52
C MET A 159 -14.20 13.40 10.20
N LEU A 160 -13.64 14.11 9.22
CA LEU A 160 -14.21 15.35 8.73
C LEU A 160 -15.34 15.06 7.73
N VAL A 161 -15.11 14.15 6.82
CA VAL A 161 -16.08 13.65 5.84
C VAL A 161 -16.30 12.17 6.11
N PRO A 162 -17.23 11.82 7.02
CA PRO A 162 -17.49 10.44 7.37
C PRO A 162 -18.19 9.70 6.23
N SER A 163 -17.97 8.40 6.15
CA SER A 163 -18.74 7.50 5.28
C SER A 163 -20.16 7.33 5.82
N ASP A 164 -21.13 7.21 4.93
CA ASP A 164 -22.54 6.94 5.31
C ASP A 164 -22.70 5.56 5.99
N ALA A 165 -21.87 4.60 5.61
CA ALA A 165 -21.93 3.23 6.11
C ALA A 165 -21.29 3.08 7.51
N ASP A 166 -20.20 3.81 7.76
CA ASP A 166 -19.47 3.78 9.04
C ASP A 166 -18.88 5.17 9.33
N PRO A 167 -19.46 5.92 10.26
CA PRO A 167 -18.93 7.27 10.61
C PRO A 167 -17.51 7.28 11.19
N GLY A 168 -16.99 6.13 11.60
CA GLY A 168 -15.58 5.98 12.02
C GLY A 168 -14.60 5.93 10.85
N LYS A 169 -15.09 5.73 9.62
CA LYS A 169 -14.36 5.71 8.37
C LYS A 169 -14.73 6.90 7.50
N GLY A 170 -13.89 7.21 6.54
CA GLY A 170 -14.09 8.32 5.61
C GLY A 170 -12.81 9.09 5.35
N TYR A 171 -12.94 10.34 4.94
CA TYR A 171 -11.80 11.15 4.52
C TYR A 171 -11.59 12.36 5.43
N GLY A 172 -10.32 12.75 5.56
CA GLY A 172 -9.92 13.88 6.39
C GLY A 172 -9.95 13.55 7.89
N TYR A 173 -8.80 13.25 8.45
CA TYR A 173 -8.63 13.02 9.89
C TYR A 173 -8.54 14.37 10.59
N LEU A 174 -9.63 14.82 11.23
CA LEU A 174 -9.60 16.03 12.07
C LEU A 174 -8.86 15.71 13.37
N CYS A 175 -7.82 16.50 13.65
CA CYS A 175 -6.84 16.25 14.69
C CYS A 175 -6.46 17.52 15.43
N THR A 176 -5.77 17.31 16.56
CA THR A 176 -4.97 18.33 17.27
C THR A 176 -3.52 17.89 17.34
N ILE A 177 -2.61 18.80 17.67
CA ILE A 177 -1.17 18.53 17.76
C ILE A 177 -0.86 17.86 19.09
N ARG A 178 -0.23 16.68 19.02
CA ARG A 178 0.12 15.89 20.21
C ARG A 178 1.22 16.58 21.04
N GLY A 179 0.97 16.74 22.34
CA GLY A 179 1.99 17.15 23.33
C GLY A 179 2.61 18.52 23.05
N CYS A 180 1.83 19.47 22.52
CA CYS A 180 2.34 20.81 22.20
C CYS A 180 1.75 21.86 23.14
N ASP A 181 2.59 22.39 24.05
CA ASP A 181 2.20 23.45 25.02
C ASP A 181 2.47 24.87 24.48
N VAL A 182 3.04 24.97 23.27
CA VAL A 182 3.37 26.25 22.63
C VAL A 182 2.58 26.40 21.31
N PRO A 183 2.23 27.63 20.91
CA PRO A 183 1.57 27.86 19.63
C PRO A 183 2.35 27.24 18.49
N PHE A 184 1.70 26.38 17.73
CA PHE A 184 2.25 25.81 16.52
C PHE A 184 1.89 26.70 15.35
N THR A 185 2.81 26.88 14.40
CA THR A 185 2.53 27.69 13.20
C THR A 185 2.45 26.82 11.96
N LEU A 186 1.81 27.35 10.91
CA LEU A 186 1.73 26.70 9.61
C LEU A 186 3.13 26.32 9.10
N GLY A 187 4.10 27.25 9.22
CA GLY A 187 5.49 26.99 8.83
C GLY A 187 6.15 25.85 9.63
N ARG A 188 5.89 25.76 10.93
CA ARG A 188 6.40 24.64 11.75
C ARG A 188 5.76 23.31 11.36
N MET A 189 4.48 23.31 10.99
CA MET A 189 3.81 22.11 10.50
C MET A 189 4.35 21.71 9.12
N ALA A 190 4.59 22.65 8.21
CA ALA A 190 5.23 22.39 6.93
C ALA A 190 6.63 21.80 7.09
N ALA A 191 7.44 22.31 8.03
CA ALA A 191 8.75 21.74 8.34
C ALA A 191 8.65 20.31 8.90
N ARG A 192 7.64 20.02 9.73
CA ARG A 192 7.36 18.66 10.20
C ARG A 192 6.99 17.74 9.02
N CYS A 193 6.13 18.19 8.10
CA CYS A 193 5.79 17.45 6.89
C CYS A 193 7.02 17.17 6.03
N THR A 194 7.92 18.15 5.86
CA THR A 194 9.19 17.94 5.15
C THR A 194 10.01 16.81 5.77
N SER A 195 10.10 16.77 7.09
CA SER A 195 10.86 15.74 7.81
C SER A 195 10.21 14.34 7.72
N VAL A 196 8.87 14.28 7.68
CA VAL A 196 8.12 13.03 7.63
C VAL A 196 8.10 12.44 6.23
N PHE A 197 7.83 13.26 5.22
CA PHE A 197 7.62 12.81 3.85
C PHE A 197 8.86 12.94 2.95
N GLY A 198 9.97 13.49 3.48
CA GLY A 198 11.23 13.62 2.76
C GLY A 198 11.21 14.62 1.58
N ARG A 199 10.18 15.48 1.52
CA ARG A 199 9.95 16.43 0.43
C ARG A 199 9.48 17.77 0.98
N VAL A 200 10.01 18.86 0.42
CA VAL A 200 9.55 20.23 0.75
C VAL A 200 8.15 20.41 0.15
N PRO A 201 7.12 20.71 1.00
CA PRO A 201 5.75 20.86 0.54
C PRO A 201 5.52 22.22 -0.13
N ARG A 202 4.49 22.32 -0.96
CA ARG A 202 3.89 23.58 -1.35
C ARG A 202 2.95 24.04 -0.24
N VAL A 203 3.03 25.32 0.15
CA VAL A 203 2.22 25.87 1.26
C VAL A 203 1.40 27.06 0.78
N TRP A 204 0.13 27.09 1.19
CA TRP A 204 -0.81 28.19 1.00
C TRP A 204 -1.17 28.75 2.37
N GLY A 205 -1.11 30.07 2.51
CA GLY A 205 -1.36 30.77 3.78
C GLY A 205 -0.10 31.40 4.36
N ASP A 206 -0.27 32.09 5.48
CA ASP A 206 0.82 32.76 6.19
C ASP A 206 1.57 31.74 7.08
N MET A 207 2.89 31.65 6.89
CA MET A 207 3.75 30.72 7.64
C MET A 207 3.75 30.96 9.15
N ASP A 208 3.48 32.18 9.59
CA ASP A 208 3.44 32.57 11.01
C ASP A 208 2.05 32.39 11.62
N GLU A 209 1.01 32.08 10.81
CA GLU A 209 -0.34 31.83 11.29
C GLU A 209 -0.38 30.64 12.24
N LYS A 210 -1.13 30.81 13.34
CA LYS A 210 -1.26 29.76 14.37
C LYS A 210 -2.25 28.70 13.91
N VAL A 211 -1.86 27.44 14.10
CA VAL A 211 -2.67 26.27 13.77
C VAL A 211 -2.88 25.41 15.02
N ALA A 212 -4.12 25.10 15.33
CA ALA A 212 -4.52 24.23 16.43
C ALA A 212 -5.33 23.03 15.92
N SER A 213 -6.25 23.27 14.98
CA SER A 213 -7.03 22.24 14.29
C SER A 213 -6.37 21.86 12.97
N ILE A 214 -6.13 20.58 12.78
CA ILE A 214 -5.44 20.04 11.60
C ILE A 214 -6.27 18.94 10.99
N VAL A 215 -6.40 18.97 9.68
CA VAL A 215 -6.94 17.83 8.90
C VAL A 215 -5.81 17.24 8.09
N PHE A 216 -5.69 15.91 8.11
CA PHE A 216 -4.84 15.15 7.20
C PHE A 216 -5.70 14.34 6.24
N ALA A 217 -5.37 14.41 4.95
CA ALA A 217 -5.94 13.60 3.88
C ALA A 217 -4.83 13.18 2.91
N ASN A 218 -4.56 11.88 2.78
CA ASN A 218 -3.59 11.39 1.79
C ASN A 218 -4.12 11.55 0.36
N GLY A 219 -3.25 11.50 -0.63
CA GLY A 219 -3.59 11.62 -2.04
C GLY A 219 -4.25 12.97 -2.38
N SER A 220 -5.30 12.92 -3.19
CA SER A 220 -6.07 14.11 -3.57
C SER A 220 -7.08 14.48 -2.49
N ALA A 221 -7.05 15.75 -2.06
CA ALA A 221 -7.93 16.22 -0.99
C ALA A 221 -9.42 16.26 -1.35
N GLY A 222 -9.76 16.32 -2.65
CA GLY A 222 -11.16 16.26 -3.11
C GLY A 222 -12.10 17.21 -2.39
N ASN A 223 -13.22 16.69 -1.87
CA ASN A 223 -14.23 17.43 -1.10
C ASN A 223 -13.82 17.76 0.35
N VAL A 224 -12.69 17.24 0.81
CA VAL A 224 -12.15 17.55 2.16
C VAL A 224 -11.81 19.04 2.27
N VAL A 225 -11.41 19.68 1.16
CA VAL A 225 -11.09 21.14 1.13
C VAL A 225 -12.30 21.96 1.54
N GLU A 226 -13.46 21.72 0.89
CA GLU A 226 -14.69 22.45 1.19
C GLU A 226 -15.17 22.20 2.62
N ALA A 227 -15.04 20.95 3.10
CA ALA A 227 -15.38 20.60 4.47
C ALA A 227 -14.48 21.31 5.49
N CYS A 228 -13.17 21.44 5.21
CA CYS A 228 -12.24 22.22 6.06
C CYS A 228 -12.65 23.70 6.15
N VAL A 229 -13.00 24.32 5.04
CA VAL A 229 -13.45 25.72 5.00
C VAL A 229 -14.76 25.90 5.77
N ALA A 230 -15.74 25.01 5.55
CA ALA A 230 -17.04 25.05 6.23
C ALA A 230 -16.91 24.93 7.76
N GLU A 231 -15.98 24.11 8.25
CA GLU A 231 -15.74 23.92 9.67
C GLU A 231 -14.66 24.83 10.26
N LYS A 232 -14.10 25.73 9.46
CA LYS A 232 -13.07 26.69 9.88
C LYS A 232 -11.85 25.98 10.48
N VAL A 233 -11.39 24.93 9.82
CA VAL A 233 -10.14 24.23 10.17
C VAL A 233 -8.96 25.18 9.89
N ASP A 234 -7.95 25.18 10.78
CA ASP A 234 -6.79 26.06 10.60
C ASP A 234 -5.83 25.55 9.52
N CYS A 235 -5.65 24.22 9.38
CA CYS A 235 -4.65 23.65 8.48
C CYS A 235 -5.12 22.33 7.87
N LEU A 236 -5.04 22.22 6.54
CA LEU A 236 -5.16 20.97 5.77
C LEU A 236 -3.77 20.51 5.34
N ILE A 237 -3.41 19.27 5.66
CA ILE A 237 -2.24 18.56 5.11
C ILE A 237 -2.77 17.53 4.13
N CYS A 238 -2.31 17.55 2.88
CA CYS A 238 -2.79 16.63 1.85
C CYS A 238 -1.70 16.31 0.81
N GLY A 239 -1.97 15.34 -0.05
CA GLY A 239 -1.11 15.06 -1.19
C GLY A 239 -1.17 16.20 -2.20
N GLU A 240 -2.37 16.51 -2.69
CA GLU A 240 -2.55 17.58 -3.69
C GLU A 240 -3.94 18.22 -3.63
N VAL A 241 -4.01 19.46 -4.11
CA VAL A 241 -5.25 20.24 -4.29
C VAL A 241 -5.21 20.92 -5.65
N ARG A 242 -6.38 21.02 -6.29
CA ARG A 242 -6.53 21.82 -7.53
C ARG A 242 -6.24 23.30 -7.24
N TYR A 243 -5.50 23.97 -8.13
CA TYR A 243 -5.03 25.35 -7.93
C TYR A 243 -6.12 26.32 -7.46
N HIS A 244 -7.27 26.37 -8.16
CA HIS A 244 -8.34 27.31 -7.78
C HIS A 244 -8.99 26.95 -6.45
N ALA A 245 -9.19 25.67 -6.15
CA ALA A 245 -9.71 25.25 -4.87
C ALA A 245 -8.76 25.62 -3.71
N ALA A 246 -7.45 25.47 -3.91
CA ALA A 246 -6.45 25.88 -2.93
C ALA A 246 -6.43 27.41 -2.74
N LEU A 247 -6.50 28.17 -3.83
CA LEU A 247 -6.53 29.64 -3.79
C LEU A 247 -7.76 30.15 -3.03
N ASP A 248 -8.94 29.64 -3.36
CA ASP A 248 -10.21 30.04 -2.76
C ASP A 248 -10.24 29.69 -1.25
N ALA A 249 -9.76 28.48 -0.90
CA ALA A 249 -9.69 28.03 0.47
C ALA A 249 -8.68 28.86 1.31
N ALA A 250 -7.52 29.19 0.74
CA ALA A 250 -6.54 30.07 1.39
C ALA A 250 -7.10 31.48 1.62
N GLN A 251 -7.88 32.03 0.66
CA GLN A 251 -8.57 33.32 0.86
C GLN A 251 -9.66 33.24 1.93
N ALA A 252 -10.23 32.05 2.16
CA ALA A 252 -11.16 31.81 3.26
C ALA A 252 -10.47 31.58 4.62
N GLY A 253 -9.13 31.62 4.68
CA GLY A 253 -8.35 31.48 5.90
C GLY A 253 -7.84 30.07 6.21
N LEU A 254 -7.99 29.10 5.29
CA LEU A 254 -7.44 27.74 5.45
C LEU A 254 -5.96 27.71 5.04
N GLY A 255 -5.06 27.36 5.97
CA GLY A 255 -3.70 27.00 5.63
C GLY A 255 -3.67 25.63 4.95
N ILE A 256 -2.93 25.47 3.83
CA ILE A 256 -2.81 24.18 3.13
C ILE A 256 -1.34 23.82 2.96
N ILE A 257 -1.00 22.56 3.27
CA ILE A 257 0.32 21.97 3.09
C ILE A 257 0.19 20.79 2.13
N GLU A 258 0.66 20.97 0.89
CA GLU A 258 0.65 19.92 -0.13
C GLU A 258 2.01 19.22 -0.17
N VAL A 259 2.05 17.96 0.27
CA VAL A 259 3.30 17.17 0.38
C VAL A 259 3.64 16.40 -0.90
N GLY A 260 2.71 16.31 -1.85
CA GLY A 260 2.74 15.49 -3.06
C GLY A 260 1.89 14.24 -2.91
N HIS A 261 1.16 13.88 -3.96
CA HIS A 261 0.25 12.73 -3.99
C HIS A 261 1.00 11.47 -3.54
N ASP A 262 2.02 11.11 -4.32
CA ASP A 262 2.89 9.97 -4.07
C ASP A 262 3.54 9.99 -2.68
N ALA A 263 4.08 11.15 -2.25
CA ALA A 263 4.75 11.27 -0.96
C ALA A 263 3.79 11.04 0.21
N SER A 264 2.53 11.49 0.09
CA SER A 264 1.51 11.28 1.12
C SER A 264 1.06 9.82 1.24
N GLU A 265 1.22 9.01 0.19
CA GLU A 265 0.71 7.64 0.11
C GLU A 265 1.80 6.56 0.16
N LEU A 266 3.06 6.90 -0.15
CA LEU A 266 4.19 5.95 -0.02
C LEU A 266 4.23 5.22 1.33
N PRO A 267 3.92 5.83 2.49
CA PRO A 267 3.89 5.13 3.77
C PRO A 267 2.89 3.97 3.82
N LEU A 268 1.84 3.96 2.97
CA LEU A 268 0.84 2.89 2.89
C LEU A 268 1.43 1.57 2.41
N THR A 269 2.50 1.60 1.61
CA THR A 269 3.22 0.39 1.17
C THR A 269 3.71 -0.46 2.33
N ALA A 270 4.13 0.19 3.43
CA ALA A 270 4.51 -0.53 4.64
C ALA A 270 3.32 -1.22 5.33
N ILE A 271 2.11 -0.70 5.19
CA ILE A 271 0.89 -1.36 5.69
C ILE A 271 0.62 -2.61 4.85
N LEU A 272 0.67 -2.49 3.52
CA LEU A 272 0.47 -3.61 2.59
C LEU A 272 1.48 -4.74 2.85
N ALA A 273 2.77 -4.40 3.01
CA ALA A 273 3.80 -5.38 3.32
C ALA A 273 3.53 -6.12 4.63
N ARG A 274 3.19 -5.37 5.69
CA ARG A 274 2.81 -5.98 6.98
C ARG A 274 1.54 -6.81 6.89
N ALA A 275 0.57 -6.39 6.09
CA ALA A 275 -0.67 -7.14 5.88
C ALA A 275 -0.40 -8.47 5.14
N ALA A 276 0.46 -8.48 4.13
CA ALA A 276 0.90 -9.70 3.46
C ALA A 276 1.60 -10.67 4.41
N ILE A 277 2.53 -10.18 5.25
CA ILE A 277 3.19 -10.99 6.27
C ILE A 277 2.18 -11.57 7.28
N ARG A 278 1.22 -10.77 7.75
CA ARG A 278 0.15 -11.25 8.65
C ARG A 278 -0.77 -12.27 7.99
N ALA A 279 -0.93 -12.22 6.66
CA ALA A 279 -1.65 -13.21 5.87
C ALA A 279 -0.89 -14.55 5.73
N GLY A 280 0.33 -14.65 6.25
CA GLY A 280 1.14 -15.85 6.24
C GLY A 280 2.27 -15.87 5.20
N VAL A 281 2.50 -14.76 4.50
CA VAL A 281 3.67 -14.65 3.61
C VAL A 281 4.94 -14.58 4.45
N VAL A 282 5.93 -15.39 4.11
CA VAL A 282 7.23 -15.38 4.80
C VAL A 282 7.92 -14.03 4.56
N PRO A 283 8.41 -13.34 5.60
CA PRO A 283 9.01 -12.01 5.46
C PRO A 283 10.12 -11.92 4.41
N ASP A 284 10.94 -12.97 4.26
CA ASP A 284 12.10 -13.00 3.36
C ASP A 284 11.72 -12.94 1.86
N ILE A 285 10.46 -13.21 1.52
CA ILE A 285 9.93 -13.10 0.15
C ILE A 285 8.99 -11.91 -0.03
N VAL A 286 8.99 -10.94 0.90
CA VAL A 286 8.26 -9.68 0.78
C VAL A 286 9.26 -8.54 0.58
N THR A 287 9.20 -7.88 -0.56
CA THR A 287 10.07 -6.75 -0.90
C THR A 287 9.24 -5.50 -1.17
N VAL A 288 9.56 -4.39 -0.51
CA VAL A 288 8.97 -3.07 -0.81
C VAL A 288 9.87 -2.36 -1.80
N LEU A 289 9.30 -1.98 -2.95
CA LEU A 289 10.01 -1.25 -4.00
C LEU A 289 10.05 0.25 -3.69
N ASP A 290 11.20 0.88 -3.89
CA ASP A 290 11.34 2.33 -3.76
C ASP A 290 10.78 3.03 -5.01
N GLN A 291 9.68 3.76 -4.84
CA GLN A 291 9.03 4.55 -5.90
C GLN A 291 8.97 6.05 -5.59
N GLY A 292 9.68 6.50 -4.57
CA GLY A 292 9.69 7.91 -4.15
C GLY A 292 10.30 8.90 -5.15
N ARG A 293 10.66 8.46 -6.37
CA ARG A 293 11.38 9.24 -7.38
C ARG A 293 10.73 9.25 -8.75
N ASN A 294 9.41 9.08 -8.83
CA ASN A 294 8.68 9.11 -10.10
C ASN A 294 8.75 10.49 -10.79
N TRP A 295 9.06 11.53 -10.04
CA TRP A 295 9.34 12.88 -10.51
C TRP A 295 10.32 13.57 -9.56
N GLY A 296 10.94 14.65 -9.99
CA GLY A 296 11.89 15.42 -9.21
C GLY A 296 11.86 16.91 -9.53
N LEU A 297 12.47 17.69 -8.67
CA LEU A 297 12.75 19.08 -8.95
C LEU A 297 14.11 19.18 -9.65
N PRO A 298 14.28 20.06 -10.64
CA PRO A 298 15.60 20.32 -11.22
C PRO A 298 16.51 20.90 -10.13
N ASP A 299 17.81 20.68 -10.27
CA ASP A 299 18.79 21.35 -9.43
C ASP A 299 18.57 22.87 -9.49
N SER A 300 18.73 23.54 -8.36
CA SER A 300 18.41 24.97 -8.17
C SER A 300 19.33 25.93 -8.96
N THR A 301 20.11 25.43 -9.91
CA THR A 301 20.99 26.22 -10.77
C THR A 301 20.13 27.08 -11.69
N ARG A 302 20.04 28.37 -11.41
CA ARG A 302 19.47 29.32 -12.37
C ARG A 302 20.39 29.38 -13.58
N LEU A 303 19.83 29.16 -14.75
CA LEU A 303 20.56 29.43 -16.00
C LEU A 303 20.99 30.89 -16.02
N SER A 304 22.20 31.17 -16.50
CA SER A 304 22.63 32.53 -16.80
C SER A 304 21.80 33.10 -17.98
N ASN A 305 21.68 34.41 -18.08
CA ASN A 305 20.94 35.04 -19.17
C ASN A 305 21.49 34.64 -20.56
N SER A 306 22.75 34.23 -20.65
CA SER A 306 23.38 33.74 -21.88
C SER A 306 23.03 32.29 -22.24
N GLU A 307 22.41 31.55 -21.31
CA GLU A 307 21.99 30.16 -21.55
C GLU A 307 20.47 30.06 -21.83
N VAL A 308 19.76 31.18 -21.73
CA VAL A 308 18.30 31.28 -21.98
C VAL A 308 18.00 31.79 -23.41
N GLU A 309 19.00 32.38 -24.11
CA GLU A 309 18.93 32.77 -25.53
C GLU A 309 19.24 31.59 -26.47
#